data_f359f61d3e55118b9326fd2c50420e2d
#
_entry.id   f359f61d3e55118b9326fd2c50420e2d
#
_cell.length_a   1.000
_cell.length_b   1.000
_cell.length_c   1.000
_cell.angle_alpha   90.00
_cell.angle_beta   90.00
_cell.angle_gamma   90.00
#
_symmetry.space_group_name_H-M   'P 1'
#
loop_
_entity.id
_entity.type
_entity.pdbx_description
1 polymer ?
#
loop_
_entity_poly.entity_id
_entity_poly.type
_entity_poly.pdbx_seq_one_letter_code
_entity_poly.pdbx_strand_id
1 'polypeptide(L)'
;NACGSCPPSDDDGRMTRISYQRKAPEGWQLTLKRMIRTNGLNLTPDQARAIVRYLSDHHGLAPEEARPYFYRAEKRPQLENIEEGELKETCVRCHIGARFFTQRRTEEEWDLLKGMHIGYFPVIEFQTFRGASPLAGDAPAENTGSEWRADRVLETLKADYPLETPEWKRYKAKGTGRGIAGRWLLITHQPGEGPASGIVTF
;
A
#
# COMPACT_ATOMS: atom_id res chain seq x y z
N ASN A 1 10.00 -18.83 13.93
CA ASN A 1 8.92 -17.85 13.90
C ASN A 1 9.49 -16.46 13.59
N ALA A 2 9.72 -16.17 12.29
CA ALA A 2 10.47 -14.98 11.86
C ALA A 2 9.76 -13.65 12.19
N CYS A 3 8.44 -13.64 12.39
CA CYS A 3 7.66 -12.44 12.65
C CYS A 3 7.16 -12.30 14.10
N GLY A 4 7.26 -13.35 14.90
CA GLY A 4 6.61 -13.42 16.22
C GLY A 4 7.26 -12.60 17.33
N SER A 5 8.39 -11.95 17.07
CA SER A 5 9.09 -11.14 18.08
C SER A 5 8.93 -9.64 17.91
N CYS A 6 8.34 -9.17 16.78
CA CYS A 6 8.31 -7.76 16.43
C CYS A 6 6.94 -7.11 16.32
N PRO A 7 5.86 -7.64 15.75
CA PRO A 7 4.55 -7.18 16.10
C PRO A 7 4.01 -8.06 17.23
N PRO A 8 3.64 -7.49 18.39
CA PRO A 8 2.94 -8.26 19.41
C PRO A 8 1.61 -8.77 18.86
N SER A 9 1.15 -9.91 19.36
CA SER A 9 -0.21 -10.37 19.12
C SER A 9 -1.14 -9.68 20.12
N ASP A 10 -2.36 -9.38 19.68
CA ASP A 10 -3.44 -8.99 20.56
C ASP A 10 -4.05 -10.21 21.29
N ASP A 11 -5.04 -9.98 22.13
CA ASP A 11 -5.71 -11.00 22.93
C ASP A 11 -6.44 -12.05 22.05
N ASP A 12 -6.80 -11.71 20.82
CA ASP A 12 -7.40 -12.61 19.83
C ASP A 12 -6.35 -13.38 19.02
N GLY A 13 -5.07 -13.21 19.33
CA GLY A 13 -3.96 -13.83 18.61
C GLY A 13 -3.67 -13.19 17.24
N ARG A 14 -4.25 -12.05 16.94
CA ARG A 14 -3.99 -11.30 15.70
C ARG A 14 -2.68 -10.52 15.85
N MET A 15 -1.86 -10.54 14.82
CA MET A 15 -0.60 -9.80 14.82
C MET A 15 -0.85 -8.33 14.50
N THR A 16 -0.54 -7.43 15.44
CA THR A 16 -0.61 -5.99 15.20
C THR A 16 0.22 -5.61 13.97
N ARG A 17 -0.19 -4.59 13.24
CA ARG A 17 0.45 -4.12 12.00
C ARG A 17 0.39 -5.09 10.81
N ILE A 18 -0.08 -6.33 10.97
CA ILE A 18 -0.22 -7.32 9.91
C ILE A 18 -1.68 -7.67 9.69
N SER A 19 -2.38 -8.10 10.74
CA SER A 19 -3.78 -8.56 10.63
C SER A 19 -4.78 -7.44 10.32
N TYR A 20 -4.40 -6.20 10.56
CA TYR A 20 -5.22 -5.00 10.40
C TYR A 20 -4.97 -4.24 9.09
N GLN A 21 -4.29 -4.89 8.14
CA GLN A 21 -4.08 -4.34 6.81
C GLN A 21 -4.05 -5.43 5.75
N ARG A 22 -4.45 -5.05 4.54
CA ARG A 22 -4.37 -5.88 3.34
C ARG A 22 -3.63 -5.12 2.25
N LYS A 23 -2.86 -5.82 1.43
CA LYS A 23 -2.05 -5.19 0.37
C LYS A 23 -1.94 -6.09 -0.84
N ALA A 24 -1.75 -5.48 -2.00
CA ALA A 24 -1.25 -6.21 -3.16
C ALA A 24 0.12 -6.86 -2.86
N PRO A 25 0.50 -7.94 -3.58
CA PRO A 25 1.77 -8.65 -3.36
C PRO A 25 3.00 -7.73 -3.34
N GLU A 26 3.03 -6.73 -4.22
CA GLU A 26 4.11 -5.72 -4.28
C GLU A 26 4.18 -4.88 -3.00
N GLY A 27 3.03 -4.61 -2.40
CA GLY A 27 2.95 -3.90 -1.12
C GLY A 27 3.53 -4.72 0.02
N TRP A 28 3.23 -6.01 0.08
CA TRP A 28 3.83 -6.94 1.05
C TRP A 28 5.33 -7.12 0.82
N GLN A 29 5.75 -7.24 -0.44
CA GLN A 29 7.17 -7.31 -0.78
C GLN A 29 7.93 -6.06 -0.30
N LEU A 30 7.39 -4.87 -0.50
CA LEU A 30 8.00 -3.62 -0.02
C LEU A 30 8.03 -3.55 1.51
N THR A 31 6.98 -4.03 2.19
CA THR A 31 6.95 -4.12 3.65
C THR A 31 8.07 -5.03 4.15
N LEU A 32 8.22 -6.20 3.55
CA LEU A 32 9.26 -7.15 3.93
C LEU A 32 10.67 -6.61 3.67
N LYS A 33 10.89 -5.95 2.52
CA LYS A 33 12.16 -5.27 2.22
C LYS A 33 12.52 -4.21 3.26
N ARG A 34 11.52 -3.45 3.74
CA ARG A 34 11.73 -2.46 4.81
C ARG A 34 12.10 -3.15 6.12
N MET A 35 11.42 -4.23 6.52
CA MET A 35 11.76 -4.99 7.72
C MET A 35 13.20 -5.51 7.67
N ILE A 36 13.64 -6.01 6.53
CA ILE A 36 15.02 -6.47 6.34
C ILE A 36 16.02 -5.31 6.48
N ARG A 37 15.73 -4.18 5.83
CA ARG A 37 16.71 -3.07 5.75
C ARG A 37 16.79 -2.24 7.02
N THR A 38 15.68 -2.04 7.71
CA THR A 38 15.59 -1.08 8.81
C THR A 38 15.34 -1.71 10.17
N ASN A 39 14.89 -2.96 10.21
CA ASN A 39 14.54 -3.63 11.47
C ASN A 39 15.30 -4.95 11.68
N GLY A 40 16.35 -5.19 10.91
CA GLY A 40 17.25 -6.34 11.13
C GLY A 40 16.63 -7.71 10.85
N LEU A 41 15.49 -7.78 10.14
CA LEU A 41 14.89 -9.06 9.78
C LEU A 41 15.81 -9.82 8.82
N ASN A 42 16.20 -11.04 9.20
CA ASN A 42 17.04 -11.89 8.36
C ASN A 42 16.21 -13.06 7.80
N LEU A 43 16.13 -13.15 6.49
CA LEU A 43 15.37 -14.16 5.76
C LEU A 43 16.15 -14.67 4.55
N THR A 44 16.01 -15.96 4.29
CA THR A 44 16.43 -16.50 2.99
C THR A 44 15.45 -16.05 1.90
N PRO A 45 15.86 -16.07 0.63
CA PRO A 45 14.96 -15.74 -0.49
C PRO A 45 13.71 -16.63 -0.53
N ASP A 46 13.80 -17.90 -0.16
CA ASP A 46 12.67 -18.82 -0.12
C ASP A 46 11.69 -18.46 1.00
N GLN A 47 12.19 -18.14 2.17
CA GLN A 47 11.37 -17.67 3.29
C GLN A 47 10.64 -16.35 2.90
N ALA A 48 11.35 -15.43 2.28
CA ALA A 48 10.75 -14.17 1.82
C ALA A 48 9.62 -14.42 0.82
N ARG A 49 9.82 -15.31 -0.15
CA ARG A 49 8.78 -15.70 -1.12
C ARG A 49 7.58 -16.35 -0.45
N ALA A 50 7.82 -17.28 0.47
CA ALA A 50 6.76 -17.97 1.20
C ALA A 50 5.92 -17.00 2.05
N ILE A 51 6.55 -16.04 2.72
CA ILE A 51 5.87 -15.03 3.52
C ILE A 51 5.03 -14.11 2.62
N VAL A 52 5.59 -13.60 1.53
CA VAL A 52 4.83 -12.73 0.60
C VAL A 52 3.63 -13.48 0.04
N ARG A 53 3.81 -14.76 -0.34
CA ARG A 53 2.72 -15.59 -0.84
C ARG A 53 1.61 -15.75 0.22
N TYR A 54 1.98 -16.15 1.45
CA TYR A 54 1.02 -16.30 2.55
C TYR A 54 0.24 -15.01 2.81
N LEU A 55 0.94 -13.88 2.91
CA LEU A 55 0.30 -12.59 3.15
C LEU A 55 -0.58 -12.14 1.98
N SER A 56 -0.21 -12.48 0.76
CA SER A 56 -1.04 -12.18 -0.42
C SER A 56 -2.30 -13.04 -0.47
N ASP A 57 -2.21 -14.30 -0.04
CA ASP A 57 -3.35 -15.23 -0.02
C ASP A 57 -4.35 -14.86 1.09
N HIS A 58 -3.87 -14.43 2.27
CA HIS A 58 -4.70 -14.21 3.46
C HIS A 58 -5.01 -12.74 3.77
N HIS A 59 -4.13 -11.84 3.35
CA HIS A 59 -4.20 -10.39 3.56
C HIS A 59 -3.96 -9.64 2.24
N GLY A 60 -4.43 -10.19 1.13
CA GLY A 60 -4.34 -9.62 -0.20
C GLY A 60 -5.49 -8.68 -0.54
N LEU A 61 -5.67 -8.46 -1.83
CA LEU A 61 -6.80 -7.71 -2.41
C LEU A 61 -7.62 -8.64 -3.30
N ALA A 62 -8.92 -8.39 -3.35
CA ALA A 62 -9.75 -8.99 -4.38
C ALA A 62 -9.32 -8.47 -5.77
N PRO A 63 -9.49 -9.25 -6.85
CA PRO A 63 -9.15 -8.81 -8.20
C PRO A 63 -9.80 -7.47 -8.59
N GLU A 64 -11.03 -7.25 -8.16
CA GLU A 64 -11.77 -6.01 -8.41
C GLU A 64 -11.12 -4.80 -7.72
N GLU A 65 -10.57 -4.98 -6.53
CA GLU A 65 -9.85 -3.94 -5.79
C GLU A 65 -8.48 -3.61 -6.40
N ALA A 66 -7.83 -4.58 -7.01
CA ALA A 66 -6.48 -4.43 -7.57
C ALA A 66 -6.48 -3.94 -9.02
N ARG A 67 -7.49 -4.31 -9.81
CA ARG A 67 -7.57 -4.07 -11.26
C ARG A 67 -7.35 -2.62 -11.69
N PRO A 68 -7.92 -1.60 -11.03
CA PRO A 68 -7.70 -0.20 -11.42
C PRO A 68 -6.23 0.24 -11.37
N TYR A 69 -5.41 -0.50 -10.63
CA TYR A 69 -4.03 -0.14 -10.34
C TYR A 69 -3.01 -1.12 -10.94
N PHE A 70 -3.39 -1.94 -11.92
CA PHE A 70 -2.51 -2.89 -12.59
C PHE A 70 -1.33 -2.23 -13.29
N TYR A 71 -1.44 -0.97 -13.68
CA TYR A 71 -0.31 -0.20 -14.22
C TYR A 71 0.90 -0.18 -13.28
N ARG A 72 0.71 -0.32 -11.98
CA ARG A 72 1.81 -0.48 -11.01
C ARG A 72 2.54 -1.81 -11.21
N ALA A 73 1.81 -2.91 -11.33
CA ALA A 73 2.37 -4.22 -11.59
C ALA A 73 3.03 -4.27 -12.97
N GLU A 74 2.45 -3.60 -13.95
CA GLU A 74 2.98 -3.43 -15.31
C GLU A 74 4.19 -2.50 -15.38
N LYS A 75 4.58 -1.84 -14.28
CA LYS A 75 5.63 -0.83 -14.22
C LYS A 75 5.41 0.34 -15.19
N ARG A 76 4.17 0.76 -15.33
CA ARG A 76 3.71 1.85 -16.21
C ARG A 76 3.17 3.03 -15.40
N PRO A 77 3.99 3.70 -14.57
CA PRO A 77 3.54 4.79 -13.70
C PRO A 77 2.98 5.99 -14.46
N GLN A 78 3.35 6.16 -15.73
CA GLN A 78 2.83 7.21 -16.60
C GLN A 78 1.33 7.06 -16.91
N LEU A 79 0.74 5.91 -16.63
CA LEU A 79 -0.70 5.70 -16.77
C LEU A 79 -1.50 6.16 -15.55
N GLU A 80 -0.80 6.56 -14.49
CA GLU A 80 -1.47 7.06 -13.29
C GLU A 80 -2.09 8.43 -13.58
N ASN A 81 -3.40 8.49 -13.44
CA ASN A 81 -4.15 9.73 -13.52
C ASN A 81 -4.84 9.98 -12.17
N ILE A 82 -4.33 10.95 -11.42
CA ILE A 82 -4.88 11.35 -10.13
C ILE A 82 -5.31 12.81 -10.27
N GLU A 83 -6.57 13.08 -9.92
CA GLU A 83 -7.12 14.42 -9.94
C GLU A 83 -6.32 15.38 -9.05
N GLU A 84 -6.26 16.65 -9.48
CA GLU A 84 -5.62 17.69 -8.68
C GLU A 84 -6.38 17.86 -7.36
N GLY A 85 -5.65 18.08 -6.29
CA GLY A 85 -6.22 18.25 -4.97
C GLY A 85 -5.31 17.76 -3.84
N GLU A 86 -5.81 17.85 -2.62
CA GLU A 86 -5.04 17.58 -1.41
C GLU A 86 -4.41 16.17 -1.39
N LEU A 87 -5.14 15.16 -1.91
CA LEU A 87 -4.61 13.78 -1.99
C LEU A 87 -3.34 13.73 -2.85
N LYS A 88 -3.38 14.33 -4.04
CA LYS A 88 -2.24 14.37 -4.95
C LYS A 88 -1.08 15.13 -4.34
N GLU A 89 -1.34 16.31 -3.80
CA GLU A 89 -0.33 17.16 -3.18
C GLU A 89 0.31 16.54 -1.94
N THR A 90 -0.45 15.74 -1.18
CA THR A 90 0.04 15.12 0.04
C THR A 90 0.75 13.79 -0.21
N CYS A 91 0.18 12.92 -1.03
CA CYS A 91 0.57 11.51 -1.10
C CYS A 91 1.38 11.13 -2.34
N VAL A 92 1.33 11.92 -3.44
CA VAL A 92 1.93 11.53 -4.73
C VAL A 92 3.25 12.23 -5.05
N ARG A 93 3.68 13.17 -4.22
CA ARG A 93 4.94 13.91 -4.45
C ARG A 93 6.21 13.04 -4.42
N CYS A 94 6.18 11.95 -3.66
CA CYS A 94 7.37 11.11 -3.42
C CYS A 94 7.28 9.73 -4.09
N HIS A 95 6.08 9.27 -4.42
CA HIS A 95 5.84 7.98 -5.07
C HIS A 95 4.46 7.94 -5.73
N ILE A 96 4.24 6.96 -6.61
CA ILE A 96 2.96 6.78 -7.29
C ILE A 96 1.83 6.47 -6.31
N GLY A 97 0.62 6.94 -6.61
CA GLY A 97 -0.59 6.75 -5.81
C GLY A 97 -1.01 5.29 -5.69
N ALA A 98 -0.81 4.49 -6.73
CA ALA A 98 -1.07 3.05 -6.67
C ALA A 98 -0.37 2.36 -5.49
N ARG A 99 0.66 2.96 -4.90
CA ARG A 99 1.34 2.42 -3.73
C ARG A 99 0.44 2.40 -2.49
N PHE A 100 -0.46 3.34 -2.32
CA PHE A 100 -1.44 3.37 -1.23
C PHE A 100 -2.83 2.92 -1.69
N PHE A 101 -3.24 3.17 -2.91
CA PHE A 101 -4.52 2.68 -3.45
C PHE A 101 -4.62 1.15 -3.48
N THR A 102 -3.51 0.45 -3.55
CA THR A 102 -3.44 -1.01 -3.43
C THR A 102 -3.25 -1.48 -2.00
N GLN A 103 -3.84 -0.76 -1.04
CA GLN A 103 -3.87 -1.13 0.38
C GLN A 103 -5.29 -0.96 0.92
N ARG A 104 -5.60 -1.73 1.96
CA ARG A 104 -6.81 -1.64 2.78
C ARG A 104 -6.36 -1.71 4.22
N ARG A 105 -6.94 -0.89 5.07
CA ARG A 105 -6.52 -0.79 6.47
C ARG A 105 -7.72 -0.52 7.37
N THR A 106 -7.56 -0.80 8.67
CA THR A 106 -8.43 -0.19 9.68
C THR A 106 -8.16 1.31 9.76
N GLU A 107 -9.06 2.07 10.33
CA GLU A 107 -8.90 3.52 10.54
C GLU A 107 -7.61 3.81 11.33
N GLU A 108 -7.39 3.09 12.42
CA GLU A 108 -6.18 3.20 13.24
C GLU A 108 -4.89 2.94 12.42
N GLU A 109 -4.90 1.92 11.55
CA GLU A 109 -3.73 1.61 10.71
C GLU A 109 -3.47 2.68 9.64
N TRP A 110 -4.51 3.43 9.21
CA TRP A 110 -4.33 4.60 8.37
C TRP A 110 -3.67 5.74 9.16
N ASP A 111 -4.07 6.00 10.40
CA ASP A 111 -3.44 7.01 11.25
C ASP A 111 -1.99 6.69 11.57
N LEU A 112 -1.71 5.44 11.89
CA LEU A 112 -0.34 4.95 12.11
C LEU A 112 0.55 5.09 10.86
N LEU A 113 -0.04 5.14 9.66
CA LEU A 113 0.71 5.41 8.43
C LEU A 113 1.34 6.80 8.41
N LYS A 114 0.63 7.82 8.94
CA LYS A 114 1.18 9.19 9.10
C LYS A 114 2.40 9.16 10.00
N GLY A 115 2.27 8.54 11.18
CA GLY A 115 3.38 8.41 12.15
C GLY A 115 4.58 7.66 11.54
N MET A 116 4.33 6.61 10.77
CA MET A 116 5.39 5.88 10.08
C MET A 116 6.15 6.77 9.08
N HIS A 117 5.45 7.61 8.33
CA HIS A 117 6.10 8.52 7.38
C HIS A 117 6.97 9.54 8.10
N ILE A 118 6.47 10.14 9.17
CA ILE A 118 7.23 11.10 9.98
C ILE A 118 8.47 10.43 10.59
N GLY A 119 8.32 9.20 11.10
CA GLY A 119 9.43 8.47 11.70
C GLY A 119 10.56 8.12 10.72
N TYR A 120 10.23 7.76 9.47
CA TYR A 120 11.24 7.44 8.47
C TYR A 120 11.71 8.63 7.63
N PHE A 121 10.89 9.67 7.49
CA PHE A 121 11.12 10.84 6.65
C PHE A 121 10.65 12.12 7.35
N PRO A 122 11.32 12.58 8.42
CA PRO A 122 10.82 13.68 9.26
C PRO A 122 10.48 14.97 8.49
N VAL A 123 11.19 15.24 7.40
CA VAL A 123 10.95 16.44 6.56
C VAL A 123 9.57 16.44 5.86
N ILE A 124 8.90 15.30 5.78
CA ILE A 124 7.59 15.19 5.12
C ILE A 124 6.53 16.02 5.82
N GLU A 125 6.67 16.21 7.12
CA GLU A 125 5.79 17.04 7.93
C GLU A 125 5.66 18.44 7.33
N PHE A 126 6.77 19.04 6.98
CA PHE A 126 6.83 20.40 6.44
C PHE A 126 6.65 20.43 4.92
N GLN A 127 7.05 19.40 4.22
CA GLN A 127 6.99 19.37 2.76
C GLN A 127 5.58 19.16 2.23
N THR A 128 4.77 18.32 2.91
CA THR A 128 3.46 17.94 2.38
C THR A 128 2.35 17.85 3.43
N PHE A 129 2.65 17.40 4.66
CA PHE A 129 1.61 16.99 5.61
C PHE A 129 0.90 18.16 6.28
N ARG A 130 1.59 19.24 6.59
CA ARG A 130 0.98 20.40 7.23
C ARG A 130 0.13 21.27 6.30
N GLY A 131 0.37 21.25 4.99
CA GLY A 131 -0.25 22.14 4.02
C GLY A 131 0.74 23.09 3.38
N ALA A 132 0.35 24.32 3.03
CA ALA A 132 1.18 25.28 2.31
C ALA A 132 2.58 25.43 2.94
N SER A 133 3.60 25.32 2.09
CA SER A 133 4.99 25.55 2.50
C SER A 133 5.23 27.05 2.60
N PRO A 134 5.76 27.58 3.71
CA PRO A 134 6.16 28.98 3.81
C PRO A 134 7.20 29.42 2.77
N LEU A 135 7.89 28.43 2.17
CA LEU A 135 8.93 28.67 1.15
C LEU A 135 8.36 28.86 -0.28
N ALA A 136 7.08 28.57 -0.48
CA ALA A 136 6.45 28.68 -1.80
C ALA A 136 5.91 30.08 -2.13
N GLY A 137 6.04 31.04 -1.20
CA GLY A 137 5.46 32.39 -1.36
C GLY A 137 3.92 32.43 -1.30
N ASP A 138 3.31 31.29 -1.10
CA ASP A 138 1.88 31.21 -0.89
C ASP A 138 1.55 31.77 0.49
N ALA A 139 0.48 32.57 0.54
CA ALA A 139 -0.06 33.01 1.83
C ALA A 139 -0.21 31.78 2.73
N PRO A 140 0.12 31.87 4.04
CA PRO A 140 -0.13 30.76 4.93
C PRO A 140 -1.59 30.36 4.71
N ALA A 141 -1.80 29.12 4.31
CA ALA A 141 -3.16 28.60 4.27
C ALA A 141 -3.77 28.93 5.62
N GLU A 142 -5.00 29.43 5.64
CA GLU A 142 -5.75 29.77 6.86
C GLU A 142 -5.97 28.49 7.71
N ASN A 143 -4.91 27.77 7.97
CA ASN A 143 -4.89 26.57 8.77
C ASN A 143 -4.49 26.97 10.19
N THR A 144 -5.33 27.80 10.77
CA THR A 144 -5.28 28.18 12.19
C THR A 144 -5.80 27.06 13.10
N GLY A 145 -6.13 25.90 12.54
CA GLY A 145 -6.55 24.71 13.27
C GLY A 145 -5.39 23.71 13.49
N SER A 146 -5.53 22.86 14.49
CA SER A 146 -4.61 21.79 14.84
C SER A 146 -4.59 20.64 13.80
N GLU A 147 -5.43 20.68 12.78
CA GLU A 147 -5.60 19.63 11.79
C GLU A 147 -4.70 19.87 10.57
N TRP A 148 -3.88 18.88 10.25
CA TRP A 148 -3.00 18.94 9.09
C TRP A 148 -3.73 18.51 7.82
N ARG A 149 -3.24 18.95 6.66
CA ARG A 149 -3.76 18.45 5.35
C ARG A 149 -3.74 16.93 5.28
N ALA A 150 -2.68 16.30 5.83
CA ALA A 150 -2.58 14.85 5.89
C ALA A 150 -3.74 14.20 6.67
N ASP A 151 -4.29 14.85 7.69
CA ASP A 151 -5.41 14.29 8.46
C ASP A 151 -6.68 14.24 7.62
N ARG A 152 -7.00 15.30 6.87
CA ARG A 152 -8.15 15.32 5.95
C ARG A 152 -8.01 14.27 4.83
N VAL A 153 -6.81 14.13 4.28
CA VAL A 153 -6.53 13.10 3.27
C VAL A 153 -6.68 11.70 3.85
N LEU A 154 -6.27 11.49 5.10
CA LEU A 154 -6.44 10.21 5.76
C LEU A 154 -7.91 9.87 6.00
N GLU A 155 -8.78 10.83 6.34
CA GLU A 155 -10.22 10.59 6.43
C GLU A 155 -10.81 10.10 5.11
N THR A 156 -10.40 10.69 3.99
CA THR A 156 -10.78 10.18 2.66
C THR A 156 -10.29 8.74 2.43
N LEU A 157 -9.03 8.45 2.78
CA LEU A 157 -8.49 7.10 2.60
C LEU A 157 -9.15 6.07 3.51
N LYS A 158 -9.54 6.44 4.74
CA LYS A 158 -10.31 5.57 5.65
C LYS A 158 -11.66 5.20 5.05
N ALA A 159 -12.36 6.18 4.48
CA ALA A 159 -13.67 5.98 3.86
C ALA A 159 -13.58 5.11 2.59
N ASP A 160 -12.63 5.40 1.70
CA ASP A 160 -12.55 4.77 0.38
C ASP A 160 -11.83 3.43 0.39
N TYR A 161 -10.91 3.20 1.35
CA TYR A 161 -10.05 2.03 1.39
C TYR A 161 -10.08 1.30 2.75
N PRO A 162 -11.27 0.96 3.27
CA PRO A 162 -11.43 0.26 4.55
C PRO A 162 -10.84 -1.16 4.47
N LEU A 163 -10.49 -1.72 5.64
CA LEU A 163 -9.94 -3.08 5.73
C LEU A 163 -10.90 -4.12 5.12
N GLU A 164 -12.16 -4.06 5.46
CA GLU A 164 -13.18 -5.00 4.98
C GLU A 164 -14.02 -4.36 3.85
N THR A 165 -14.08 -5.05 2.72
CA THR A 165 -14.85 -4.63 1.56
C THR A 165 -15.79 -5.75 1.11
N PRO A 166 -16.92 -5.43 0.45
CA PRO A 166 -17.80 -6.44 -0.12
C PRO A 166 -17.06 -7.34 -1.14
N GLU A 167 -16.15 -6.76 -1.94
CA GLU A 167 -15.32 -7.47 -2.93
C GLU A 167 -14.47 -8.54 -2.25
N TRP A 168 -13.79 -8.17 -1.18
CA TRP A 168 -12.93 -9.09 -0.42
C TRP A 168 -13.73 -10.21 0.23
N LYS A 169 -14.88 -9.89 0.82
CA LYS A 169 -15.77 -10.91 1.41
C LYS A 169 -16.25 -11.92 0.37
N ARG A 170 -16.67 -11.45 -0.81
CA ARG A 170 -17.07 -12.32 -1.92
C ARG A 170 -15.90 -13.17 -2.43
N TYR A 171 -14.72 -12.56 -2.57
CA TYR A 171 -13.52 -13.27 -3.02
C TYR A 171 -13.12 -14.39 -2.07
N LYS A 172 -13.09 -14.11 -0.77
CA LYS A 172 -12.80 -15.14 0.25
C LYS A 172 -13.83 -16.27 0.28
N ALA A 173 -15.12 -15.93 0.15
CA ALA A 173 -16.20 -16.92 0.18
C ALA A 173 -16.14 -17.90 -1.01
N LYS A 174 -15.65 -17.47 -2.17
CA LYS A 174 -15.45 -18.35 -3.34
C LYS A 174 -14.28 -19.31 -3.19
N GLY A 175 -13.46 -19.12 -2.17
CA GLY A 175 -12.18 -19.80 -2.02
C GLY A 175 -11.13 -19.22 -3.01
N THR A 176 -9.90 -19.16 -2.57
CA THR A 176 -8.76 -18.81 -3.43
C THR A 176 -8.41 -20.05 -4.27
N GLY A 177 -9.23 -20.34 -5.27
CA GLY A 177 -8.95 -21.44 -6.21
C GLY A 177 -7.56 -21.21 -6.83
N ARG A 178 -6.62 -22.09 -6.51
CA ARG A 178 -5.25 -22.01 -7.00
C ARG A 178 -5.07 -22.62 -8.39
N GLY A 179 -6.16 -22.77 -9.13
CA GLY A 179 -6.10 -23.21 -10.52
C GLY A 179 -5.44 -22.15 -11.40
N ILE A 180 -4.75 -22.57 -12.43
CA ILE A 180 -4.23 -21.67 -13.47
C ILE A 180 -5.32 -21.21 -14.44
N ALA A 181 -6.50 -21.83 -14.40
CA ALA A 181 -7.63 -21.45 -15.25
C ALA A 181 -8.06 -20.01 -15.00
N GLY A 182 -8.24 -19.24 -16.07
CA GLY A 182 -8.64 -17.84 -16.01
C GLY A 182 -7.74 -16.92 -16.81
N ARG A 183 -7.93 -15.63 -16.59
CA ARG A 183 -7.15 -14.57 -17.25
C ARG A 183 -6.05 -14.09 -16.32
N TRP A 184 -4.84 -14.07 -16.83
CA TRP A 184 -3.64 -13.69 -16.10
C TRP A 184 -2.97 -12.50 -16.76
N LEU A 185 -2.47 -11.57 -15.95
CA LEU A 185 -1.54 -10.55 -16.41
C LEU A 185 -0.12 -11.13 -16.37
N LEU A 186 0.47 -11.31 -17.54
CA LEU A 186 1.88 -11.67 -17.68
C LEU A 186 2.71 -10.39 -17.73
N ILE A 187 3.69 -10.30 -16.86
CA ILE A 187 4.66 -9.20 -16.86
C ILE A 187 6.05 -9.80 -17.05
N THR A 188 6.78 -9.30 -18.02
CA THR A 188 8.14 -9.71 -18.30
C THR A 188 9.03 -8.49 -18.52
N HIS A 189 10.33 -8.71 -18.51
CA HIS A 189 11.33 -7.72 -18.91
C HIS A 189 12.16 -8.30 -20.03
N GLN A 190 12.14 -7.65 -21.17
CA GLN A 190 12.92 -8.04 -22.33
C GLN A 190 14.21 -7.24 -22.36
N PRO A 191 15.40 -7.88 -22.28
CA PRO A 191 16.68 -7.18 -22.33
C PRO A 191 16.79 -6.30 -23.58
N GLY A 192 17.11 -5.03 -23.39
CA GLY A 192 17.23 -4.05 -24.49
C GLY A 192 15.93 -3.37 -24.92
N GLU A 193 14.77 -3.96 -24.61
CA GLU A 193 13.45 -3.41 -24.99
C GLU A 193 12.64 -2.91 -23.80
N GLY A 194 12.98 -3.35 -22.58
CA GLY A 194 12.31 -2.93 -21.36
C GLY A 194 11.16 -3.83 -20.91
N PRO A 195 10.25 -3.32 -20.07
CA PRO A 195 9.14 -4.10 -19.56
C PRO A 195 8.09 -4.34 -20.65
N ALA A 196 7.60 -5.57 -20.74
CA ALA A 196 6.48 -5.96 -21.57
C ALA A 196 5.39 -6.61 -20.71
N SER A 197 4.12 -6.41 -21.08
CA SER A 197 3.00 -7.04 -20.40
C SER A 197 1.97 -7.54 -21.40
N GLY A 198 1.21 -8.57 -21.01
CA GLY A 198 0.17 -9.15 -21.83
C GLY A 198 -0.86 -9.90 -21.01
N ILE A 199 -2.00 -10.19 -21.61
CA ILE A 199 -3.05 -11.03 -21.00
C ILE A 199 -2.92 -12.44 -21.56
N VAL A 200 -2.82 -13.41 -20.65
CA VAL A 200 -2.85 -14.84 -20.99
C VAL A 200 -4.12 -15.45 -20.39
N THR A 201 -4.79 -16.29 -21.14
CA THR A 201 -5.98 -17.03 -20.67
C THR A 201 -5.67 -18.52 -20.71
N PHE A 202 -5.92 -19.22 -19.61
CA PHE A 202 -5.81 -20.66 -19.46
C PHE A 202 -7.19 -21.28 -19.24
#